data_c2f5719e63a8115078bf61348fdf5895
#
_entry.id   c2f5719e63a8115078bf61348fdf5895
#
_cell.length_a   1.000
_cell.length_b   1.000
_cell.length_c   1.000
_cell.angle_alpha   90.00
_cell.angle_beta   90.00
_cell.angle_gamma   90.00
#
_symmetry.space_group_name_H-M   'P 1'
#
loop_
_entity.id
_entity.type
_entity.pdbx_description
1 polymer ?
#
loop_
_entity_poly.entity_id
_entity_poly.type
_entity_poly.pdbx_seq_one_letter_code
_entity_poly.pdbx_strand_id
1 'polypeptide(L)'
;MNPIINKKDLEASIEEVRKFAYTYLEKYSPSKQQLKIYLYKKFLKKNQKIFKKKELFNLIDVVISTLVEQNMINDKYYADSKTKSLIRRGYSLNKIRYSLIKKGIDEKYIRDSISKIKENESDPDFF
;
A
#
# COMPACT_ATOMS: atom_id res chain seq x y z
N MET A 1 15.23 -30.75 1.83
CA MET A 1 16.25 -29.88 1.24
C MET A 1 15.60 -28.70 0.53
N ASN A 2 15.99 -27.48 0.87
CA ASN A 2 15.43 -26.31 0.22
C ASN A 2 16.00 -26.15 -1.18
N PRO A 3 15.16 -25.90 -2.19
CA PRO A 3 15.71 -25.63 -3.51
C PRO A 3 16.58 -24.37 -3.47
N ILE A 4 17.71 -24.42 -4.12
CA ILE A 4 18.56 -23.26 -4.30
C ILE A 4 17.93 -22.41 -5.40
N ILE A 5 17.51 -21.19 -5.04
CA ILE A 5 16.93 -20.26 -5.98
C ILE A 5 18.06 -19.61 -6.75
N ASN A 6 18.15 -19.86 -8.05
CA ASN A 6 19.16 -19.23 -8.87
C ASN A 6 18.73 -17.79 -9.23
N LYS A 7 19.72 -16.99 -9.64
CA LYS A 7 19.52 -15.58 -9.96
C LYS A 7 18.46 -15.35 -11.05
N LYS A 8 18.45 -16.21 -12.07
CA LYS A 8 17.51 -16.11 -13.18
C LYS A 8 16.07 -16.33 -12.73
N ASP A 9 15.82 -17.33 -11.89
CA ASP A 9 14.50 -17.63 -11.35
C ASP A 9 14.02 -16.50 -10.42
N LEU A 10 14.95 -15.93 -9.65
CA LEU A 10 14.64 -14.79 -8.78
C LEU A 10 14.21 -13.58 -9.60
N GLU A 11 14.94 -13.24 -10.65
CA GLU A 11 14.60 -12.13 -11.54
C GLU A 11 13.25 -12.32 -12.22
N ALA A 12 12.95 -13.53 -12.68
CA ALA A 12 11.65 -13.85 -13.29
C ALA A 12 10.50 -13.69 -12.29
N SER A 13 10.73 -14.10 -11.03
CA SER A 13 9.74 -13.96 -9.97
C SER A 13 9.49 -12.50 -9.61
N ILE A 14 10.54 -11.67 -9.56
CA ILE A 14 10.42 -10.22 -9.31
C ILE A 14 9.58 -9.58 -10.42
N GLU A 15 9.84 -9.92 -11.68
CA GLU A 15 9.09 -9.39 -12.82
C GLU A 15 7.60 -9.78 -12.76
N GLU A 16 7.31 -11.01 -12.38
CA GLU A 16 5.93 -11.46 -12.25
C GLU A 16 5.20 -10.70 -11.13
N VAL A 17 5.82 -10.56 -9.97
CA VAL A 17 5.25 -9.79 -8.85
C VAL A 17 5.03 -8.34 -9.28
N ARG A 18 5.99 -7.76 -9.98
CA ARG A 18 5.90 -6.38 -10.48
C ARG A 18 4.72 -6.20 -11.43
N LYS A 19 4.50 -7.14 -12.34
CA LYS A 19 3.35 -7.10 -13.26
C LYS A 19 2.02 -7.07 -12.51
N PHE A 20 1.86 -7.93 -11.51
CA PHE A 20 0.65 -7.94 -10.70
C PHE A 20 0.49 -6.65 -9.90
N ALA A 21 1.60 -6.11 -9.40
CA ALA A 21 1.58 -4.83 -8.69
C ALA A 21 1.11 -3.69 -9.61
N TYR A 22 1.65 -3.60 -10.81
CA TYR A 22 1.25 -2.56 -11.77
C TYR A 22 -0.23 -2.68 -12.15
N THR A 23 -0.71 -3.88 -12.40
CA THR A 23 -2.12 -4.11 -12.73
C THR A 23 -3.04 -3.65 -11.60
N TYR A 24 -2.66 -3.94 -10.37
CA TYR A 24 -3.41 -3.53 -9.19
C TYR A 24 -3.39 -2.00 -9.01
N LEU A 25 -2.22 -1.37 -9.22
CA LEU A 25 -2.08 0.08 -9.13
C LEU A 25 -2.91 0.82 -10.18
N GLU A 26 -3.00 0.29 -11.39
CA GLU A 26 -3.83 0.88 -12.45
C GLU A 26 -5.32 0.87 -12.10
N LYS A 27 -5.76 -0.18 -11.42
CA LYS A 27 -7.16 -0.40 -11.11
C LYS A 27 -7.59 0.24 -9.80
N TYR A 28 -6.70 0.22 -8.80
CA TYR A 28 -6.97 0.73 -7.46
C TYR A 28 -5.83 1.65 -7.04
N SER A 29 -6.14 2.62 -6.18
CA SER A 29 -5.10 3.48 -5.60
C SER A 29 -4.85 3.04 -4.16
N PRO A 30 -4.08 1.96 -3.96
CA PRO A 30 -3.94 1.35 -2.65
C PRO A 30 -2.93 2.08 -1.76
N SER A 31 -3.05 1.86 -0.44
CA SER A 31 -1.95 2.12 0.48
C SER A 31 -0.85 1.07 0.25
N LYS A 32 0.35 1.34 0.74
CA LYS A 32 1.47 0.40 0.68
C LYS A 32 1.09 -0.96 1.28
N GLN A 33 0.46 -0.96 2.45
CA GLN A 33 0.05 -2.19 3.13
C GLN A 33 -1.01 -2.97 2.33
N GLN A 34 -1.97 -2.29 1.73
CA GLN A 34 -2.99 -2.95 0.90
C GLN A 34 -2.36 -3.70 -0.27
N LEU A 35 -1.42 -3.06 -0.97
CA LEU A 35 -0.72 -3.71 -2.07
C LEU A 35 0.12 -4.88 -1.58
N LYS A 36 0.82 -4.71 -0.48
CA LYS A 36 1.63 -5.77 0.12
C LYS A 36 0.80 -7.00 0.47
N ILE A 37 -0.36 -6.81 1.11
CA ILE A 37 -1.27 -7.90 1.47
C ILE A 37 -1.81 -8.58 0.22
N TYR A 38 -2.20 -7.81 -0.78
CA TYR A 38 -2.69 -8.35 -2.05
C TYR A 38 -1.66 -9.25 -2.71
N LEU A 39 -0.43 -8.77 -2.84
CA LEU A 39 0.66 -9.53 -3.47
C LEU A 39 1.00 -10.79 -2.68
N TYR A 40 1.04 -10.68 -1.35
CA TYR A 40 1.32 -11.83 -0.50
C TYR A 40 0.27 -12.92 -0.66
N LYS A 41 -1.01 -12.56 -0.61
CA LYS A 41 -2.10 -13.53 -0.79
C LYS A 41 -2.08 -14.17 -2.16
N LYS A 42 -1.77 -13.38 -3.19
CA LYS A 42 -1.73 -13.86 -4.58
C LYS A 42 -0.62 -14.88 -4.79
N PHE A 43 0.56 -14.60 -4.27
CA PHE A 43 1.74 -15.41 -4.54
C PHE A 43 2.01 -16.50 -3.51
N LEU A 44 1.43 -16.43 -2.31
CA LEU A 44 1.62 -17.45 -1.29
C LEU A 44 1.20 -18.84 -1.77
N LYS A 45 0.06 -18.95 -2.40
CA LYS A 45 -0.43 -20.22 -2.95
C LYS A 45 0.38 -20.67 -4.15
N LYS A 46 0.71 -19.74 -5.05
CA LYS A 46 1.38 -20.04 -6.31
C LYS A 46 2.81 -20.51 -6.13
N ASN A 47 3.53 -19.88 -5.21
CA ASN A 47 4.99 -20.06 -5.06
C ASN A 47 5.41 -20.81 -3.80
N GLN A 48 4.48 -21.45 -3.07
CA GLN A 48 4.80 -22.11 -1.79
C GLN A 48 5.76 -23.29 -1.94
N LYS A 49 5.89 -23.86 -3.14
CA LYS A 49 6.86 -24.93 -3.43
C LYS A 49 8.25 -24.39 -3.77
N ILE A 50 8.32 -23.14 -4.22
CA ILE A 50 9.56 -22.49 -4.67
C ILE A 50 10.14 -21.62 -3.55
N PHE A 51 9.29 -20.86 -2.87
CA PHE A 51 9.71 -19.90 -1.84
C PHE A 51 9.11 -20.26 -0.49
N LYS A 52 9.91 -20.08 0.56
CA LYS A 52 9.41 -20.03 1.92
C LYS A 52 8.67 -18.71 2.11
N LYS A 53 7.77 -18.65 3.10
CA LYS A 53 7.03 -17.43 3.41
C LYS A 53 7.95 -16.22 3.59
N LYS A 54 9.06 -16.41 4.32
CA LYS A 54 10.03 -15.34 4.57
C LYS A 54 10.67 -14.83 3.28
N GLU A 55 11.04 -15.75 2.39
CA GLU A 55 11.62 -15.40 1.08
C GLU A 55 10.62 -14.63 0.22
N LEU A 56 9.35 -15.05 0.24
CA LEU A 56 8.28 -14.37 -0.49
C LEU A 56 8.05 -12.95 0.07
N PHE A 57 8.04 -12.79 1.39
CA PHE A 57 7.94 -11.48 2.02
C PHE A 57 9.07 -10.57 1.58
N ASN A 58 10.30 -11.08 1.57
CA ASN A 58 11.47 -10.29 1.16
C ASN A 58 11.37 -9.87 -0.30
N LEU A 59 10.92 -10.77 -1.16
CA LEU A 59 10.72 -10.50 -2.58
C LEU A 59 9.69 -9.38 -2.79
N ILE A 60 8.56 -9.49 -2.11
CA ILE A 60 7.50 -8.48 -2.16
C ILE A 60 8.01 -7.14 -1.64
N ASP A 61 8.74 -7.15 -0.52
CA ASP A 61 9.32 -5.92 0.04
C ASP A 61 10.25 -5.21 -0.94
N VAL A 62 11.04 -5.96 -1.70
CA VAL A 62 11.92 -5.39 -2.74
C VAL A 62 11.08 -4.67 -3.80
N VAL A 63 10.03 -5.32 -4.30
CA VAL A 63 9.14 -4.73 -5.30
C VAL A 63 8.45 -3.48 -4.75
N ILE A 64 7.90 -3.57 -3.54
CA ILE A 64 7.22 -2.44 -2.89
C ILE A 64 8.17 -1.25 -2.69
N SER A 65 9.39 -1.51 -2.23
CA SER A 65 10.39 -0.44 -2.03
C SER A 65 10.69 0.31 -3.31
N THR A 66 10.82 -0.41 -4.42
CA THR A 66 11.04 0.19 -5.74
C THR A 66 9.86 1.09 -6.14
N LEU A 67 8.63 0.62 -5.92
CA LEU A 67 7.43 1.39 -6.26
C LEU A 67 7.29 2.65 -5.39
N VAL A 68 7.69 2.58 -4.13
CA VAL A 68 7.73 3.75 -3.24
C VAL A 68 8.77 4.76 -3.73
N GLU A 69 9.97 4.30 -4.08
CA GLU A 69 11.02 5.18 -4.61
C GLU A 69 10.59 5.87 -5.90
N GLN A 70 9.84 5.18 -6.75
CA GLN A 70 9.31 5.72 -8.00
C GLN A 70 8.06 6.58 -7.79
N ASN A 71 7.65 6.77 -6.55
CA ASN A 71 6.44 7.50 -6.16
C ASN A 71 5.15 6.94 -6.80
N MET A 72 5.13 5.67 -7.12
CA MET A 72 3.94 4.96 -7.62
C MET A 72 3.02 4.54 -6.49
N ILE A 73 3.54 4.43 -5.28
CA ILE A 73 2.80 4.25 -4.04
C ILE A 73 3.17 5.42 -3.13
N ASN A 74 2.17 6.11 -2.60
CA ASN A 74 2.40 7.27 -1.74
C ASN A 74 1.34 7.31 -0.64
N ASP A 75 1.71 6.84 0.55
CA ASP A 75 0.79 6.75 1.69
C ASP A 75 0.36 8.13 2.21
N LYS A 76 1.21 9.15 2.05
CA LYS A 76 0.84 10.51 2.40
C LYS A 76 -0.30 10.99 1.52
N TYR A 77 -0.19 10.80 0.22
CA TYR A 77 -1.24 11.14 -0.74
C TYR A 77 -2.51 10.32 -0.46
N TYR A 78 -2.35 9.02 -0.19
CA TYR A 78 -3.47 8.15 0.16
C TYR A 78 -4.23 8.69 1.37
N ALA A 79 -3.51 9.04 2.43
CA ALA A 79 -4.10 9.58 3.66
C ALA A 79 -4.87 10.87 3.38
N ASP A 80 -4.28 11.81 2.64
CA ASP A 80 -4.93 13.08 2.30
C ASP A 80 -6.20 12.86 1.48
N SER A 81 -6.12 12.07 0.43
CA SER A 81 -7.26 11.79 -0.46
C SER A 81 -8.39 11.07 0.27
N LYS A 82 -8.04 10.04 1.04
CA LYS A 82 -9.02 9.25 1.78
C LYS A 82 -9.72 10.09 2.84
N THR A 83 -8.96 10.91 3.55
CA THR A 83 -9.50 11.81 4.56
C THR A 83 -10.53 12.77 3.94
N LYS A 84 -10.18 13.42 2.84
CA LYS A 84 -11.10 14.32 2.13
C LYS A 84 -12.37 13.60 1.69
N SER A 85 -12.22 12.42 1.13
CA SER A 85 -13.36 11.61 0.68
C SER A 85 -14.29 11.25 1.83
N LEU A 86 -13.75 10.83 2.96
CA LEU A 86 -14.53 10.41 4.12
C LEU A 86 -15.21 11.61 4.80
N ILE A 87 -14.55 12.78 4.86
CA ILE A 87 -15.16 14.01 5.36
C ILE A 87 -16.38 14.38 4.52
N ARG A 88 -16.26 14.35 3.20
CA ARG A 88 -17.37 14.63 2.29
C ARG A 88 -18.55 13.68 2.50
N ARG A 89 -18.26 12.45 2.90
CA ARG A 89 -19.27 11.43 3.16
C ARG A 89 -19.85 11.50 4.57
N GLY A 90 -19.42 12.47 5.38
CA GLY A 90 -19.96 12.71 6.71
C GLY A 90 -19.36 11.88 7.83
N TYR A 91 -18.21 11.25 7.62
CA TYR A 91 -17.56 10.46 8.67
C TYR A 91 -16.90 11.37 9.70
N SER A 92 -16.95 10.95 10.97
CA SER A 92 -16.26 11.66 12.06
C SER A 92 -14.74 11.50 11.95
N LEU A 93 -14.00 12.41 12.58
CA LEU A 93 -12.53 12.36 12.60
C LEU A 93 -12.03 11.06 13.23
N ASN A 94 -12.71 10.56 14.28
CA ASN A 94 -12.33 9.30 14.92
C ASN A 94 -12.49 8.11 13.97
N LYS A 95 -13.57 8.07 13.20
CA LYS A 95 -13.78 7.02 12.20
C LYS A 95 -12.77 7.09 11.07
N ILE A 96 -12.41 8.30 10.65
CA ILE A 96 -11.40 8.51 9.62
C ILE A 96 -10.05 8.01 10.10
N ARG A 97 -9.64 8.38 11.32
CA ARG A 97 -8.40 7.90 11.94
C ARG A 97 -8.36 6.38 11.97
N TYR A 98 -9.43 5.76 12.45
CA TYR A 98 -9.53 4.30 12.53
C TYR A 98 -9.41 3.64 11.15
N SER A 99 -10.08 4.20 10.15
CA SER A 99 -10.02 3.71 8.78
C SER A 99 -8.58 3.74 8.23
N LEU A 100 -7.85 4.83 8.48
CA LEU A 100 -6.46 4.95 8.02
C LEU A 100 -5.53 4.00 8.76
N ILE A 101 -5.73 3.80 10.05
CA ILE A 101 -4.97 2.81 10.83
C ILE A 101 -5.16 1.41 10.24
N LYS A 102 -6.39 1.05 9.89
CA LYS A 102 -6.69 -0.24 9.27
C LYS A 102 -5.99 -0.45 7.94
N LYS A 103 -5.72 0.61 7.21
CA LYS A 103 -5.01 0.56 5.93
C LYS A 103 -3.49 0.62 6.10
N GLY A 104 -3.01 0.61 7.34
CA GLY A 104 -1.59 0.58 7.63
C GLY A 104 -0.89 1.91 7.45
N ILE A 105 -1.62 3.02 7.50
CA ILE A 105 -1.05 4.35 7.35
C ILE A 105 -0.31 4.75 8.63
N ASP A 106 0.90 5.30 8.45
CA ASP A 106 1.73 5.79 9.55
C ASP A 106 1.03 6.94 10.28
N GLU A 107 1.15 6.98 11.60
CA GLU A 107 0.51 7.98 12.45
C GLU A 107 0.85 9.42 12.05
N LYS A 108 2.07 9.67 11.59
CA LYS A 108 2.46 11.02 11.15
C LYS A 108 1.62 11.50 9.96
N TYR A 109 1.32 10.62 9.02
CA TYR A 109 0.48 10.97 7.87
C TYR A 109 -0.98 11.16 8.27
N ILE A 110 -1.46 10.35 9.23
CA ILE A 110 -2.82 10.50 9.77
C ILE A 110 -2.96 11.87 10.45
N ARG A 111 -2.01 12.23 11.33
CA ARG A 111 -2.03 13.52 12.02
C ARG A 111 -1.99 14.67 11.04
N ASP A 112 -1.09 14.60 10.05
CA ASP A 112 -0.94 15.66 9.05
C ASP A 112 -2.23 15.86 8.25
N SER A 113 -2.87 14.77 7.83
CA SER A 113 -4.12 14.84 7.06
C SER A 113 -5.26 15.43 7.90
N ILE A 114 -5.38 15.04 9.16
CA ILE A 114 -6.39 15.56 10.07
C ILE A 114 -6.13 17.04 10.40
N SER A 115 -4.86 17.41 10.61
CA SER A 115 -4.49 18.81 10.85
C SER A 115 -4.89 19.72 9.69
N LYS A 116 -4.68 19.26 8.46
CA LYS A 116 -5.09 20.00 7.26
C LYS A 116 -6.61 20.23 7.22
N ILE A 117 -7.39 19.24 7.63
CA ILE A 117 -8.85 19.38 7.72
C ILE A 117 -9.22 20.48 8.73
N LYS A 118 -8.62 20.46 9.90
CA LYS A 118 -8.88 21.47 10.94
C LYS A 118 -8.49 22.87 10.52
N GLU A 119 -7.37 23.01 9.80
CA GLU A 119 -6.92 24.29 9.27
C GLU A 119 -7.88 24.85 8.23
N ASN A 120 -8.52 23.99 7.45
CA ASN A 120 -9.37 24.37 6.33
C ASN A 120 -10.87 24.37 6.67
N GLU A 121 -11.26 24.07 7.91
CA GLU A 121 -12.67 24.04 8.32
C GLU A 121 -13.39 25.38 8.09
N SER A 122 -12.68 26.50 8.18
CA SER A 122 -13.24 27.83 7.96
C SER A 122 -13.32 28.23 6.49
N ASP A 123 -12.74 27.45 5.59
CA ASP A 123 -12.74 27.73 4.15
C ASP A 123 -14.02 27.18 3.52
N PRO A 124 -14.92 28.03 3.02
CA PRO A 124 -16.17 27.57 2.40
C PRO A 124 -15.95 26.76 1.12
N ASP A 125 -14.80 26.94 0.46
CA ASP A 125 -14.50 26.24 -0.79
C ASP A 125 -13.82 24.89 -0.56
N PHE A 126 -13.47 24.58 0.69
CA PHE A 126 -12.79 23.32 1.03
C PHE A 126 -13.70 22.10 0.87
N PHE A 127 -14.96 22.22 1.21
CA PHE A 127 -15.98 21.19 1.08
C PHE A 127 -16.73 21.33 -0.25
#